data_b81430843511a7526197633b49883174
#
_entry.id   b81430843511a7526197633b49883174
#
_cell.length_a   1.000
_cell.length_b   1.000
_cell.length_c   1.000
_cell.angle_alpha   90.00
_cell.angle_beta   90.00
_cell.angle_gamma   90.00
#
_symmetry.space_group_name_H-M   'P 1'
#
loop_
_entity.id
_entity.type
_entity.pdbx_description
1 polymer ?
#
loop_
_entity_poly.entity_id
_entity_poly.type
_entity_poly.pdbx_seq_one_letter_code
_entity_poly.pdbx_strand_id
1 'polypeptide(L)'
;AAGQSPRSFGAAPVKLVARLEQSAPIPLAADIACDSGELLALVGPSGSGKSTILRCLAGLHRPSGGSVRCGDETWFDASRGVDVSPQQRRVGFVFQHYALFPHLSALANVMVALQHLPTRERAAQARHWLARSKLEGMEDRRPAELSGGQQQRVAIARALAREPQVLLLDEPFSALDQVTRRKLLRQLIELRRSLAIPIILVTHDLEEAALLADSMTVLHHGHTLQTAAPDELLARPGSALVARLTDQPNLFGATVSAQSAATDTTQIDWLGQPLQASHHAGYAVGDRVCWVLPEAGVILVRDHQAGRENTFAATVSERLAWRGHATVTAHIADRRDAALSFAIGSAVAQRRGIVPGARIALQLQKAAICLTPADAAIGTHGGINADPTGELRK
;
A
#
# COMPACT_ATOMS: atom_id res chain seq x y z
N ALA A 1 14.76 -42.05 -22.15
CA ALA A 1 14.79 -40.64 -21.84
C ALA A 1 13.47 -40.29 -21.15
N ALA A 2 13.41 -40.37 -19.84
CA ALA A 2 12.24 -40.00 -19.05
C ALA A 2 12.37 -38.51 -18.70
N GLY A 3 11.46 -37.68 -19.27
CA GLY A 3 11.32 -36.29 -18.92
C GLY A 3 10.87 -36.16 -17.46
N GLN A 4 11.72 -35.63 -16.61
CA GLN A 4 11.30 -35.18 -15.29
C GLN A 4 10.47 -33.91 -15.49
N SER A 5 9.17 -34.01 -15.24
CA SER A 5 8.27 -32.86 -15.07
C SER A 5 8.83 -31.89 -14.04
N PRO A 6 8.72 -30.57 -14.24
CA PRO A 6 9.17 -29.60 -13.25
C PRO A 6 8.42 -29.87 -11.95
N ARG A 7 9.18 -29.98 -10.86
CA ARG A 7 8.63 -30.10 -9.51
C ARG A 7 7.69 -28.93 -9.28
N SER A 8 6.40 -29.22 -9.11
CA SER A 8 5.43 -28.26 -8.62
C SER A 8 5.92 -27.73 -7.27
N PHE A 9 5.74 -26.44 -7.01
CA PHE A 9 5.93 -25.81 -5.70
C PHE A 9 4.92 -26.39 -4.69
N GLY A 10 5.05 -27.66 -4.36
CA GLY A 10 4.21 -28.41 -3.42
C GLY A 10 4.89 -28.51 -2.05
N ALA A 11 5.44 -27.42 -1.56
CA ALA A 11 5.79 -27.32 -0.15
C ALA A 11 4.52 -27.02 0.67
N ALA A 12 4.46 -27.48 1.92
CA ALA A 12 3.42 -27.09 2.87
C ALA A 12 3.27 -25.57 2.89
N PRO A 13 2.04 -25.04 3.09
CA PRO A 13 1.83 -23.60 3.07
C PRO A 13 2.75 -22.88 4.05
N VAL A 14 3.62 -22.04 3.53
CA VAL A 14 4.60 -21.29 4.33
C VAL A 14 3.95 -19.99 4.76
N LYS A 15 3.93 -19.73 6.07
CA LYS A 15 3.51 -18.44 6.63
C LYS A 15 4.71 -17.69 7.15
N LEU A 16 4.86 -16.43 6.77
CA LEU A 16 5.81 -15.50 7.40
C LEU A 16 5.12 -14.77 8.54
N VAL A 17 5.70 -14.82 9.74
CA VAL A 17 5.25 -14.05 10.90
C VAL A 17 6.47 -13.40 11.54
N ALA A 18 6.39 -12.10 11.76
CA ALA A 18 7.46 -11.37 12.42
C ALA A 18 6.88 -10.33 13.38
N ARG A 19 7.48 -10.27 14.56
CA ARG A 19 7.35 -9.18 15.52
C ARG A 19 8.72 -8.57 15.70
N LEU A 20 8.86 -7.29 15.40
CA LEU A 20 10.14 -6.60 15.40
C LEU A 20 10.10 -5.45 16.41
N GLU A 21 11.08 -5.45 17.32
CA GLU A 21 11.18 -4.44 18.37
C GLU A 21 12.59 -3.84 18.36
N GLN A 22 12.67 -2.52 18.32
CA GLN A 22 13.94 -1.77 18.35
C GLN A 22 13.70 -0.34 18.79
N SER A 23 14.56 0.20 19.65
CA SER A 23 14.51 1.60 20.09
C SER A 23 15.41 2.52 19.25
N ALA A 24 16.56 2.04 18.80
CA ALA A 24 17.56 2.82 18.06
C ALA A 24 18.33 1.91 17.09
N PRO A 25 18.93 2.43 15.99
CA PRO A 25 18.92 3.83 15.54
C PRO A 25 17.58 4.23 14.89
N ILE A 26 16.79 3.27 14.38
CA ILE A 26 15.46 3.48 13.79
C ILE A 26 14.47 2.73 14.69
N PRO A 27 13.55 3.42 15.37
CA PRO A 27 12.53 2.77 16.16
C PRO A 27 11.72 1.77 15.34
N LEU A 28 11.42 0.58 15.91
CA LEU A 28 10.54 -0.42 15.31
C LEU A 28 9.64 -0.98 16.40
N ALA A 29 8.36 -1.06 16.12
CA ALA A 29 7.36 -1.85 16.83
C ALA A 29 6.38 -2.36 15.75
N ALA A 30 6.79 -3.39 15.03
CA ALA A 30 6.12 -3.83 13.82
C ALA A 30 5.71 -5.30 13.93
N ASP A 31 4.41 -5.55 13.68
CA ASP A 31 3.84 -6.87 13.53
C ASP A 31 3.52 -7.12 12.05
N ILE A 32 4.11 -8.17 11.48
CA ILE A 32 3.99 -8.54 10.08
C ILE A 32 3.53 -9.99 9.99
N ALA A 33 2.48 -10.24 9.23
CA ALA A 33 2.03 -11.58 8.90
C ALA A 33 1.67 -11.64 7.41
N CYS A 34 2.12 -12.70 6.72
CA CYS A 34 1.83 -12.92 5.31
C CYS A 34 1.73 -14.42 5.04
N ASP A 35 0.66 -14.86 4.44
CA ASP A 35 0.42 -16.26 4.15
C ASP A 35 1.01 -16.68 2.79
N SER A 36 1.12 -17.98 2.56
CA SER A 36 1.61 -18.55 1.31
C SER A 36 0.75 -18.11 0.12
N GLY A 37 1.40 -17.58 -0.92
CA GLY A 37 0.71 -17.06 -2.11
C GLY A 37 0.12 -15.65 -1.93
N GLU A 38 0.17 -15.10 -0.72
CA GLU A 38 -0.26 -13.73 -0.42
C GLU A 38 0.83 -12.71 -0.75
N LEU A 39 0.41 -11.52 -1.19
CA LEU A 39 1.25 -10.35 -1.28
C LEU A 39 0.80 -9.31 -0.25
N LEU A 40 1.67 -9.05 0.72
CA LEU A 40 1.51 -7.97 1.70
C LEU A 40 2.30 -6.74 1.25
N ALA A 41 1.62 -5.60 1.09
CA ALA A 41 2.28 -4.32 0.85
C ALA A 41 2.53 -3.57 2.15
N LEU A 42 3.76 -3.11 2.36
CA LEU A 42 4.13 -2.20 3.44
C LEU A 42 4.18 -0.78 2.86
N VAL A 43 3.28 0.08 3.29
CA VAL A 43 3.16 1.47 2.82
C VAL A 43 3.39 2.47 3.94
N GLY A 44 3.73 3.69 3.59
CA GLY A 44 3.97 4.79 4.53
C GLY A 44 5.03 5.76 4.03
N PRO A 45 5.22 6.90 4.71
CA PRO A 45 6.15 7.93 4.27
C PRO A 45 7.60 7.46 4.25
N SER A 46 8.46 8.22 3.55
CA SER A 46 9.90 7.98 3.58
C SER A 46 10.40 8.04 5.03
N GLY A 47 11.31 7.13 5.39
CA GLY A 47 11.81 7.05 6.76
C GLY A 47 10.91 6.31 7.76
N SER A 48 9.74 5.78 7.37
CA SER A 48 8.85 5.05 8.28
C SER A 48 9.37 3.67 8.72
N GLY A 49 10.53 3.21 8.24
CA GLY A 49 11.13 1.94 8.65
C GLY A 49 10.88 0.75 7.72
N LYS A 50 10.17 0.95 6.58
CA LYS A 50 9.81 -0.14 5.64
C LYS A 50 11.00 -0.99 5.18
N SER A 51 12.04 -0.37 4.62
CA SER A 51 13.25 -1.09 4.17
C SER A 51 14.02 -1.72 5.34
N THR A 52 13.95 -1.11 6.53
CA THR A 52 14.56 -1.69 7.73
C THR A 52 13.85 -2.98 8.12
N ILE A 53 12.52 -3.01 8.08
CA ILE A 53 11.71 -4.22 8.29
C ILE A 53 12.13 -5.32 7.30
N LEU A 54 12.21 -5.00 5.98
CA LEU A 54 12.66 -5.98 5.00
C LEU A 54 14.06 -6.52 5.32
N ARG A 55 14.99 -5.64 5.73
CA ARG A 55 16.35 -6.05 6.11
C ARG A 55 16.34 -6.93 7.36
N CYS A 56 15.47 -6.68 8.34
CA CYS A 56 15.29 -7.56 9.50
C CYS A 56 14.79 -8.95 9.07
N LEU A 57 13.77 -9.01 8.20
CA LEU A 57 13.25 -10.27 7.67
C LEU A 57 14.32 -11.05 6.91
N ALA A 58 15.15 -10.37 6.13
CA ALA A 58 16.24 -10.98 5.39
C ALA A 58 17.46 -11.38 6.28
N GLY A 59 17.52 -10.94 7.54
CA GLY A 59 18.68 -11.12 8.42
C GLY A 59 19.84 -10.17 8.12
N LEU A 60 19.63 -9.16 7.28
CA LEU A 60 20.61 -8.12 6.94
C LEU A 60 20.71 -7.03 8.02
N HIS A 61 19.73 -6.97 8.90
CA HIS A 61 19.71 -6.11 10.07
C HIS A 61 19.16 -6.92 11.26
N ARG A 62 19.83 -6.83 12.41
CA ARG A 62 19.41 -7.50 13.63
C ARG A 62 18.61 -6.53 14.50
N PRO A 63 17.29 -6.75 14.71
CA PRO A 63 16.54 -5.96 15.67
C PRO A 63 16.94 -6.27 17.10
N SER A 64 16.62 -5.37 18.05
CA SER A 64 16.96 -5.56 19.46
C SER A 64 16.04 -6.55 20.18
N GLY A 65 14.80 -6.75 19.66
CA GLY A 65 13.81 -7.63 20.25
C GLY A 65 12.87 -8.25 19.22
N GLY A 66 12.01 -9.14 19.70
CA GLY A 66 11.00 -9.80 18.89
C GLY A 66 11.43 -11.12 18.27
N SER A 67 10.74 -11.54 17.20
CA SER A 67 10.96 -12.81 16.53
C SER A 67 10.61 -12.76 15.05
N VAL A 68 11.22 -13.62 14.23
CA VAL A 68 10.89 -13.85 12.81
C VAL A 68 10.80 -15.36 12.58
N ARG A 69 9.64 -15.80 12.08
CA ARG A 69 9.38 -17.20 11.73
C ARG A 69 8.91 -17.31 10.29
N CYS A 70 9.40 -18.32 9.58
CA CYS A 70 8.97 -18.63 8.23
C CYS A 70 8.63 -20.13 8.16
N GLY A 71 7.34 -20.44 8.01
CA GLY A 71 6.85 -21.80 8.21
C GLY A 71 7.19 -22.33 9.61
N ASP A 72 7.81 -23.48 9.66
CA ASP A 72 8.24 -24.12 10.92
C ASP A 72 9.62 -23.62 11.41
N GLU A 73 10.33 -22.84 10.60
CA GLU A 73 11.67 -22.35 10.92
C GLU A 73 11.62 -21.03 11.69
N THR A 74 12.34 -20.96 12.81
CA THR A 74 12.60 -19.69 13.51
C THR A 74 13.90 -19.09 12.99
N TRP A 75 13.81 -17.96 12.30
CA TRP A 75 14.98 -17.27 11.74
C TRP A 75 15.62 -16.29 12.71
N PHE A 76 14.81 -15.70 13.58
CA PHE A 76 15.25 -14.82 14.65
C PHE A 76 14.34 -14.96 15.87
N ASP A 77 14.93 -14.96 17.07
CA ASP A 77 14.22 -14.89 18.33
C ASP A 77 15.16 -14.32 19.40
N ALA A 78 14.89 -13.07 19.79
CA ALA A 78 15.73 -12.36 20.75
C ALA A 78 15.75 -13.06 22.13
N SER A 79 14.61 -13.63 22.57
CA SER A 79 14.47 -14.26 23.88
C SER A 79 15.22 -15.60 23.95
N ARG A 80 15.36 -16.29 22.81
CA ARG A 80 16.02 -17.61 22.71
C ARG A 80 17.43 -17.51 22.16
N GLY A 81 17.92 -16.31 21.80
CA GLY A 81 19.23 -16.11 21.21
C GLY A 81 19.38 -16.70 19.80
N VAL A 82 18.29 -16.94 19.10
CA VAL A 82 18.30 -17.47 17.72
C VAL A 82 18.53 -16.32 16.75
N ASP A 83 19.52 -16.46 15.86
CA ASP A 83 19.80 -15.51 14.79
C ASP A 83 20.41 -16.24 13.59
N VAL A 84 19.55 -16.68 12.68
CA VAL A 84 19.93 -17.38 11.46
C VAL A 84 20.53 -16.38 10.48
N SER A 85 21.74 -16.68 9.98
CA SER A 85 22.44 -15.79 9.03
C SER A 85 21.67 -15.60 7.73
N PRO A 86 21.83 -14.46 7.02
CA PRO A 86 21.11 -14.18 5.76
C PRO A 86 21.31 -15.27 4.70
N GLN A 87 22.51 -15.86 4.66
CA GLN A 87 22.87 -16.94 3.71
C GLN A 87 22.08 -18.22 3.94
N GLN A 88 21.69 -18.47 5.19
CA GLN A 88 20.95 -19.66 5.60
C GLN A 88 19.43 -19.44 5.51
N ARG A 89 18.95 -18.19 5.55
CA ARG A 89 17.54 -17.87 5.29
C ARG A 89 17.25 -18.07 3.81
N ARG A 90 16.20 -18.79 3.49
CA ARG A 90 15.75 -19.00 2.11
C ARG A 90 14.91 -17.80 1.65
N VAL A 91 15.57 -16.64 1.50
CA VAL A 91 14.95 -15.36 1.11
C VAL A 91 15.36 -15.00 -0.31
N GLY A 92 14.36 -14.65 -1.14
CA GLY A 92 14.58 -13.90 -2.38
C GLY A 92 14.48 -12.41 -2.07
N PHE A 93 15.52 -11.62 -2.35
CA PHE A 93 15.52 -10.18 -2.10
C PHE A 93 15.77 -9.40 -3.39
N VAL A 94 14.87 -8.47 -3.71
CA VAL A 94 15.05 -7.49 -4.78
C VAL A 94 15.22 -6.12 -4.14
N PHE A 95 16.41 -5.54 -4.28
CA PHE A 95 16.76 -4.23 -3.76
C PHE A 95 16.23 -3.11 -4.68
N GLN A 96 16.05 -1.92 -4.14
CA GLN A 96 15.57 -0.72 -4.83
C GLN A 96 16.36 -0.39 -6.12
N HIS A 97 17.67 -0.58 -6.11
CA HIS A 97 18.54 -0.39 -7.29
C HIS A 97 18.95 -1.72 -7.94
N TYR A 98 18.10 -2.77 -7.78
CA TYR A 98 18.29 -4.12 -8.35
C TYR A 98 19.57 -4.84 -7.89
N ALA A 99 20.60 -4.14 -7.46
CA ALA A 99 21.89 -4.64 -7.00
C ALA A 99 22.48 -5.73 -7.92
N LEU A 100 22.40 -5.52 -9.24
CA LEU A 100 23.02 -6.38 -10.22
C LEU A 100 24.54 -6.14 -10.25
N PHE A 101 25.30 -7.21 -10.44
CA PHE A 101 26.75 -7.14 -10.63
C PHE A 101 27.03 -6.53 -12.01
N PRO A 102 27.61 -5.32 -12.13
CA PRO A 102 27.69 -4.60 -13.40
C PRO A 102 28.65 -5.25 -14.40
N HIS A 103 29.61 -6.02 -13.93
CA HIS A 103 30.62 -6.74 -14.73
C HIS A 103 30.14 -8.11 -15.20
N LEU A 104 29.02 -8.61 -14.72
CA LEU A 104 28.44 -9.90 -15.08
C LEU A 104 27.29 -9.74 -16.07
N SER A 105 27.12 -10.71 -16.97
CA SER A 105 25.96 -10.78 -17.86
C SER A 105 24.67 -11.10 -17.07
N ALA A 106 23.51 -10.99 -17.72
CA ALA A 106 22.22 -11.37 -17.11
C ALA A 106 22.23 -12.82 -16.65
N LEU A 107 22.72 -13.73 -17.48
CA LEU A 107 22.88 -15.15 -17.13
C LEU A 107 23.80 -15.32 -15.90
N ALA A 108 24.96 -14.69 -15.91
CA ALA A 108 25.94 -14.81 -14.83
C ALA A 108 25.38 -14.19 -13.52
N ASN A 109 24.63 -13.10 -13.58
CA ASN A 109 23.93 -12.53 -12.42
C ASN A 109 22.97 -13.52 -11.77
N VAL A 110 22.21 -14.30 -12.54
CA VAL A 110 21.31 -15.34 -12.00
C VAL A 110 22.11 -16.54 -11.50
N MET A 111 23.16 -16.94 -12.20
CA MET A 111 24.03 -18.07 -11.80
C MET A 111 24.70 -17.86 -10.43
N VAL A 112 24.98 -16.61 -10.03
CA VAL A 112 25.52 -16.32 -8.68
C VAL A 112 24.58 -16.83 -7.57
N ALA A 113 23.27 -16.81 -7.77
CA ALA A 113 22.31 -17.32 -6.80
C ALA A 113 22.24 -18.86 -6.74
N LEU A 114 22.81 -19.54 -7.73
CA LEU A 114 22.75 -20.99 -7.92
C LEU A 114 24.02 -21.73 -7.48
N GLN A 115 24.86 -21.11 -6.66
CA GLN A 115 26.14 -21.72 -6.23
C GLN A 115 25.99 -23.06 -5.49
N HIS A 116 24.81 -23.33 -4.92
CA HIS A 116 24.46 -24.59 -4.29
C HIS A 116 24.29 -25.76 -5.28
N LEU A 117 24.09 -25.46 -6.57
CA LEU A 117 23.97 -26.48 -7.61
C LEU A 117 25.34 -26.82 -8.24
N PRO A 118 25.50 -28.04 -8.81
CA PRO A 118 26.65 -28.40 -9.64
C PRO A 118 26.82 -27.41 -10.79
N THR A 119 28.06 -27.06 -11.13
CA THR A 119 28.38 -26.04 -12.16
C THR A 119 27.69 -26.29 -13.49
N ARG A 120 27.58 -27.56 -13.92
CA ARG A 120 26.93 -27.98 -15.19
C ARG A 120 25.44 -27.65 -15.24
N GLU A 121 24.76 -27.54 -14.08
CA GLU A 121 23.32 -27.33 -13.97
C GLU A 121 22.96 -25.86 -13.85
N ARG A 122 23.89 -25.02 -13.32
CA ARG A 122 23.64 -23.59 -13.04
C ARG A 122 23.19 -22.81 -14.27
N ALA A 123 23.85 -23.01 -15.42
CA ALA A 123 23.53 -22.28 -16.64
C ALA A 123 22.15 -22.65 -17.19
N ALA A 124 21.78 -23.93 -17.16
CA ALA A 124 20.44 -24.37 -17.59
C ALA A 124 19.34 -23.82 -16.70
N GLN A 125 19.55 -23.89 -15.38
CA GLN A 125 18.59 -23.35 -14.41
C GLN A 125 18.48 -21.83 -14.51
N ALA A 126 19.59 -21.12 -14.70
CA ALA A 126 19.58 -19.68 -14.87
C ALA A 126 18.83 -19.25 -16.14
N ARG A 127 19.03 -19.95 -17.28
CA ARG A 127 18.24 -19.71 -18.51
C ARG A 127 16.76 -19.96 -18.29
N HIS A 128 16.40 -21.02 -17.56
CA HIS A 128 15.00 -21.29 -17.21
C HIS A 128 14.35 -20.11 -16.49
N TRP A 129 15.01 -19.51 -15.49
CA TRP A 129 14.49 -18.37 -14.75
C TRP A 129 14.46 -17.08 -15.57
N LEU A 130 15.45 -16.87 -16.45
CA LEU A 130 15.44 -15.75 -17.40
C LEU A 130 14.26 -15.86 -18.38
N ALA A 131 14.01 -17.06 -18.93
CA ALA A 131 12.89 -17.33 -19.82
C ALA A 131 11.54 -17.07 -19.12
N ARG A 132 11.35 -17.57 -17.88
CA ARG A 132 10.16 -17.27 -17.07
C ARG A 132 9.98 -15.78 -16.79
N SER A 133 11.07 -15.02 -16.78
CA SER A 133 11.08 -13.57 -16.64
C SER A 133 10.98 -12.82 -17.98
N LYS A 134 10.69 -13.52 -19.08
CA LYS A 134 10.57 -12.96 -20.44
C LYS A 134 11.86 -12.21 -20.87
N LEU A 135 13.03 -12.86 -20.69
CA LEU A 135 14.36 -12.33 -21.00
C LEU A 135 15.15 -13.25 -21.96
N GLU A 136 14.46 -14.08 -22.74
CA GLU A 136 15.09 -14.89 -23.78
C GLU A 136 15.85 -14.00 -24.78
N GLY A 137 17.07 -14.39 -25.13
CA GLY A 137 17.97 -13.65 -26.03
C GLY A 137 18.68 -12.48 -25.36
N MET A 138 18.56 -12.31 -24.03
CA MET A 138 19.25 -11.26 -23.27
C MET A 138 20.33 -11.82 -22.34
N GLU A 139 20.63 -13.13 -22.43
CA GLU A 139 21.46 -13.88 -21.48
C GLU A 139 22.86 -13.29 -21.33
N ASP A 140 23.46 -12.85 -22.46
CA ASP A 140 24.85 -12.37 -22.52
C ASP A 140 24.95 -10.85 -22.26
N ARG A 141 23.83 -10.12 -22.20
CA ARG A 141 23.80 -8.68 -21.96
C ARG A 141 24.20 -8.34 -20.53
N ARG A 142 25.02 -7.31 -20.39
CA ARG A 142 25.39 -6.72 -19.08
C ARG A 142 24.31 -5.73 -18.62
N PRO A 143 24.23 -5.41 -17.32
CA PRO A 143 23.26 -4.45 -16.81
C PRO A 143 23.21 -3.12 -17.56
N ALA A 144 24.35 -2.56 -17.96
CA ALA A 144 24.42 -1.31 -18.74
C ALA A 144 23.77 -1.39 -20.12
N GLU A 145 23.59 -2.58 -20.67
CA GLU A 145 22.98 -2.84 -21.98
C GLU A 145 21.49 -3.20 -21.88
N LEU A 146 20.95 -3.22 -20.65
CA LEU A 146 19.57 -3.57 -20.34
C LEU A 146 18.78 -2.32 -19.93
N SER A 147 17.52 -2.23 -20.37
CA SER A 147 16.61 -1.21 -19.83
C SER A 147 16.35 -1.45 -18.34
N GLY A 148 15.92 -0.42 -17.60
CA GLY A 148 15.59 -0.54 -16.18
C GLY A 148 14.61 -1.68 -15.87
N GLY A 149 13.59 -1.85 -16.71
CA GLY A 149 12.64 -2.96 -16.58
C GLY A 149 13.24 -4.34 -16.88
N GLN A 150 14.25 -4.42 -17.76
CA GLN A 150 14.99 -5.66 -18.00
C GLN A 150 15.92 -5.98 -16.83
N GLN A 151 16.60 -4.97 -16.27
CA GLN A 151 17.42 -5.11 -15.06
C GLN A 151 16.59 -5.63 -13.87
N GLN A 152 15.41 -5.06 -13.66
CA GLN A 152 14.50 -5.51 -12.62
C GLN A 152 14.12 -6.98 -12.81
N ARG A 153 13.77 -7.39 -14.02
CA ARG A 153 13.43 -8.80 -14.31
C ARG A 153 14.62 -9.75 -14.09
N VAL A 154 15.84 -9.34 -14.38
CA VAL A 154 17.04 -10.11 -14.02
C VAL A 154 17.17 -10.23 -12.50
N ALA A 155 16.92 -9.15 -11.75
CA ALA A 155 16.96 -9.19 -10.29
C ALA A 155 15.88 -10.12 -9.68
N ILE A 156 14.66 -10.11 -10.24
CA ILE A 156 13.59 -11.03 -9.85
C ILE A 156 13.97 -12.48 -10.18
N ALA A 157 14.47 -12.74 -11.40
CA ALA A 157 14.95 -14.06 -11.79
C ALA A 157 16.04 -14.57 -10.85
N ARG A 158 17.01 -13.73 -10.49
CA ARG A 158 18.06 -14.04 -9.51
C ARG A 158 17.51 -14.35 -8.13
N ALA A 159 16.54 -13.55 -7.65
CA ALA A 159 15.92 -13.76 -6.34
C ALA A 159 15.13 -15.07 -6.27
N LEU A 160 14.44 -15.45 -7.34
CA LEU A 160 13.64 -16.67 -7.42
C LEU A 160 14.46 -17.94 -7.72
N ALA A 161 15.65 -17.79 -8.32
CA ALA A 161 16.47 -18.92 -8.74
C ALA A 161 16.88 -19.84 -7.56
N ARG A 162 16.95 -19.31 -6.32
CA ARG A 162 17.22 -20.12 -5.10
C ARG A 162 16.00 -20.86 -4.57
N GLU A 163 14.84 -20.76 -5.23
CA GLU A 163 13.56 -21.30 -4.74
C GLU A 163 13.28 -20.85 -3.30
N PRO A 164 13.14 -19.54 -3.06
CA PRO A 164 13.01 -18.97 -1.74
C PRO A 164 11.70 -19.39 -1.05
N GLN A 165 11.67 -19.29 0.30
CA GLN A 165 10.46 -19.45 1.11
C GLN A 165 9.67 -18.14 1.24
N VAL A 166 10.29 -16.99 0.98
CA VAL A 166 9.68 -15.66 0.96
C VAL A 166 10.37 -14.78 -0.09
N LEU A 167 9.58 -13.94 -0.77
CA LEU A 167 10.11 -12.93 -1.70
C LEU A 167 9.93 -11.54 -1.10
N LEU A 168 11.02 -10.79 -0.97
CA LEU A 168 11.06 -9.42 -0.44
C LEU A 168 11.41 -8.46 -1.57
N LEU A 169 10.56 -7.44 -1.78
CA LEU A 169 10.67 -6.45 -2.84
C LEU A 169 10.77 -5.06 -2.23
N ASP A 170 11.92 -4.40 -2.32
CA ASP A 170 12.16 -3.05 -1.77
C ASP A 170 12.04 -2.01 -2.87
N GLU A 171 10.92 -1.29 -2.94
CA GLU A 171 10.59 -0.28 -3.95
C GLU A 171 10.96 -0.68 -5.40
N PRO A 172 10.51 -1.84 -5.88
CA PRO A 172 11.03 -2.42 -7.12
C PRO A 172 10.70 -1.58 -8.37
N PHE A 173 9.76 -0.65 -8.30
CA PHE A 173 9.29 0.14 -9.46
C PHE A 173 9.71 1.61 -9.41
N SER A 174 10.38 2.07 -8.35
CA SER A 174 10.67 3.49 -8.11
C SER A 174 11.55 4.15 -9.19
N ALA A 175 12.45 3.40 -9.82
CA ALA A 175 13.37 3.91 -10.85
C ALA A 175 12.83 3.83 -12.29
N LEU A 176 11.54 3.52 -12.49
CA LEU A 176 10.97 3.25 -13.80
C LEU A 176 10.04 4.36 -14.30
N ASP A 177 10.06 4.59 -15.60
CA ASP A 177 9.04 5.40 -16.26
C ASP A 177 7.64 4.76 -16.15
N GLN A 178 6.59 5.56 -16.27
CA GLN A 178 5.21 5.12 -16.05
C GLN A 178 4.74 4.00 -17.00
N VAL A 179 5.21 3.96 -18.25
CA VAL A 179 4.82 2.93 -19.22
C VAL A 179 5.45 1.59 -18.85
N THR A 180 6.74 1.61 -18.57
CA THR A 180 7.51 0.43 -18.14
C THR A 180 6.99 -0.09 -16.81
N ARG A 181 6.70 0.79 -15.83
CA ARG A 181 6.13 0.45 -14.53
C ARG A 181 4.82 -0.34 -14.70
N ARG A 182 3.85 0.16 -15.47
CA ARG A 182 2.58 -0.55 -15.71
C ARG A 182 2.75 -1.93 -16.33
N LYS A 183 3.69 -2.06 -17.26
CA LYS A 183 4.00 -3.36 -17.89
C LYS A 183 4.54 -4.35 -16.85
N LEU A 184 5.43 -3.90 -15.99
CA LEU A 184 6.03 -4.75 -14.95
C LEU A 184 5.07 -5.10 -13.82
N LEU A 185 4.17 -4.19 -13.43
CA LEU A 185 3.08 -4.49 -12.49
C LEU A 185 2.25 -5.67 -12.99
N ARG A 186 1.82 -5.64 -14.26
CA ARG A 186 1.07 -6.77 -14.87
C ARG A 186 1.89 -8.06 -14.86
N GLN A 187 3.18 -7.99 -15.17
CA GLN A 187 4.06 -9.16 -15.16
C GLN A 187 4.25 -9.73 -13.75
N LEU A 188 4.34 -8.87 -12.73
CA LEU A 188 4.41 -9.33 -11.34
C LEU A 188 3.11 -10.01 -10.90
N ILE A 189 1.94 -9.50 -11.34
CA ILE A 189 0.64 -10.15 -11.12
C ILE A 189 0.62 -11.55 -11.75
N GLU A 190 1.11 -11.69 -13.00
CA GLU A 190 1.18 -12.99 -13.68
C GLU A 190 2.14 -13.95 -12.96
N LEU A 191 3.33 -13.47 -12.61
CA LEU A 191 4.37 -14.26 -11.93
C LEU A 191 3.89 -14.75 -10.56
N ARG A 192 3.28 -13.84 -9.77
CA ARG A 192 2.75 -14.13 -8.45
C ARG A 192 1.80 -15.34 -8.44
N ARG A 193 0.93 -15.46 -9.45
CA ARG A 193 -0.02 -16.58 -9.57
C ARG A 193 0.64 -17.97 -9.61
N SER A 194 1.92 -18.01 -10.00
CA SER A 194 2.72 -19.24 -10.05
C SER A 194 3.59 -19.46 -8.80
N LEU A 195 3.55 -18.51 -7.85
CA LEU A 195 4.36 -18.57 -6.63
C LEU A 195 3.47 -18.89 -5.42
N ALA A 196 3.77 -19.99 -4.76
CA ALA A 196 3.07 -20.41 -3.53
C ALA A 196 3.91 -20.03 -2.28
N ILE A 197 4.44 -18.80 -2.26
CA ILE A 197 5.24 -18.26 -1.15
C ILE A 197 4.73 -16.89 -0.75
N PRO A 198 4.94 -16.45 0.51
CA PRO A 198 4.68 -15.06 0.92
C PRO A 198 5.50 -14.08 0.10
N ILE A 199 4.90 -12.96 -0.27
CA ILE A 199 5.57 -11.84 -0.95
C ILE A 199 5.38 -10.58 -0.13
N ILE A 200 6.45 -9.92 0.28
CA ILE A 200 6.41 -8.63 0.95
C ILE A 200 6.90 -7.55 -0.01
N LEU A 201 6.02 -6.59 -0.30
CA LEU A 201 6.32 -5.46 -1.16
C LEU A 201 6.43 -4.19 -0.32
N VAL A 202 7.54 -3.49 -0.41
CA VAL A 202 7.66 -2.11 0.09
C VAL A 202 7.43 -1.17 -1.07
N THR A 203 6.51 -0.24 -0.89
CA THR A 203 6.28 0.87 -1.82
C THR A 203 5.78 2.11 -1.09
N HIS A 204 5.99 3.28 -1.66
CA HIS A 204 5.37 4.54 -1.24
C HIS A 204 4.18 4.91 -2.14
N ASP A 205 3.92 4.13 -3.19
CA ASP A 205 2.84 4.33 -4.15
C ASP A 205 1.63 3.49 -3.74
N LEU A 206 0.55 4.16 -3.32
CA LEU A 206 -0.69 3.51 -2.88
C LEU A 206 -1.42 2.81 -4.02
N GLU A 207 -1.30 3.32 -5.27
CA GLU A 207 -1.90 2.67 -6.44
C GLU A 207 -1.22 1.32 -6.71
N GLU A 208 0.12 1.26 -6.58
CA GLU A 208 0.86 0.01 -6.69
C GLU A 208 0.43 -0.99 -5.62
N ALA A 209 0.33 -0.53 -4.37
CA ALA A 209 -0.09 -1.36 -3.25
C ALA A 209 -1.52 -1.89 -3.45
N ALA A 210 -2.46 -1.01 -3.79
CA ALA A 210 -3.87 -1.38 -4.01
C ALA A 210 -4.04 -2.34 -5.19
N LEU A 211 -3.21 -2.22 -6.25
CA LEU A 211 -3.30 -3.06 -7.45
C LEU A 211 -2.70 -4.46 -7.24
N LEU A 212 -1.66 -4.57 -6.41
CA LEU A 212 -0.87 -5.80 -6.27
C LEU A 212 -1.20 -6.61 -5.02
N ALA A 213 -1.54 -5.95 -3.92
CA ALA A 213 -1.59 -6.57 -2.62
C ALA A 213 -2.94 -7.22 -2.31
N ASP A 214 -2.89 -8.34 -1.56
CA ASP A 214 -4.06 -8.93 -0.90
C ASP A 214 -4.31 -8.24 0.44
N SER A 215 -3.22 -7.83 1.11
CA SER A 215 -3.27 -7.04 2.34
C SER A 215 -2.25 -5.91 2.30
N MET A 216 -2.56 -4.82 2.98
CA MET A 216 -1.74 -3.62 3.06
C MET A 216 -1.56 -3.22 4.52
N THR A 217 -0.30 -2.97 4.91
CA THR A 217 0.05 -2.47 6.24
C THR A 217 0.56 -1.04 6.14
N VAL A 218 -0.09 -0.13 6.86
CA VAL A 218 0.37 1.26 6.98
C VAL A 218 1.38 1.37 8.11
N LEU A 219 2.55 1.93 7.79
CA LEU A 219 3.67 2.13 8.71
C LEU A 219 3.93 3.62 8.94
N HIS A 220 4.16 3.97 10.21
CA HIS A 220 4.57 5.32 10.58
C HIS A 220 5.55 5.27 11.76
N HIS A 221 6.70 5.91 11.62
CA HIS A 221 7.78 5.92 12.63
C HIS A 221 8.12 4.53 13.20
N GLY A 222 8.18 3.52 12.34
CA GLY A 222 8.50 2.15 12.72
C GLY A 222 7.35 1.35 13.33
N HIS A 223 6.17 1.95 13.50
CA HIS A 223 4.99 1.27 14.04
C HIS A 223 4.04 0.83 12.92
N THR A 224 3.51 -0.38 13.05
CA THR A 224 2.36 -0.82 12.25
C THR A 224 1.10 -0.19 12.82
N LEU A 225 0.39 0.61 11.99
CA LEU A 225 -0.83 1.31 12.41
C LEU A 225 -2.09 0.51 12.10
N GLN A 226 -2.19 -0.01 10.89
CA GLN A 226 -3.34 -0.79 10.43
C GLN A 226 -2.90 -1.77 9.35
N THR A 227 -3.48 -2.97 9.37
CA THR A 227 -3.35 -3.98 8.31
C THR A 227 -4.74 -4.44 7.92
N ALA A 228 -5.08 -4.34 6.63
CA ALA A 228 -6.34 -4.82 6.07
C ALA A 228 -6.19 -5.02 4.55
N ALA A 229 -7.22 -5.57 3.90
CA ALA A 229 -7.31 -5.54 2.44
C ALA A 229 -7.29 -4.08 1.95
N PRO A 230 -6.65 -3.78 0.79
CA PRO A 230 -6.51 -2.40 0.31
C PRO A 230 -7.82 -1.62 0.25
N ASP A 231 -8.87 -2.21 -0.33
CA ASP A 231 -10.17 -1.56 -0.44
C ASP A 231 -10.79 -1.26 0.93
N GLU A 232 -10.65 -2.17 1.90
CA GLU A 232 -11.13 -1.97 3.26
C GLU A 232 -10.34 -0.89 3.97
N LEU A 233 -9.02 -0.91 3.87
CA LEU A 233 -8.13 0.07 4.52
C LEU A 233 -8.38 1.49 3.99
N LEU A 234 -8.57 1.63 2.67
CA LEU A 234 -8.85 2.91 2.03
C LEU A 234 -10.28 3.41 2.32
N ALA A 235 -11.25 2.50 2.44
CA ALA A 235 -12.63 2.85 2.75
C ALA A 235 -12.85 3.13 4.25
N ARG A 236 -12.11 2.44 5.14
CA ARG A 236 -12.28 2.49 6.60
C ARG A 236 -10.94 2.61 7.33
N PRO A 237 -10.28 3.76 7.24
CA PRO A 237 -9.06 4.00 7.99
C PRO A 237 -9.35 3.97 9.50
N GLY A 238 -8.54 3.24 10.26
CA GLY A 238 -8.71 3.06 11.72
C GLY A 238 -8.38 4.30 12.55
N SER A 239 -7.75 5.30 11.94
CA SER A 239 -7.45 6.58 12.59
C SER A 239 -7.31 7.70 11.56
N ALA A 240 -7.42 8.95 12.01
CA ALA A 240 -7.16 10.12 11.18
C ALA A 240 -5.72 10.13 10.62
N LEU A 241 -4.76 9.59 11.37
CA LEU A 241 -3.38 9.45 10.89
C LEU A 241 -3.30 8.47 9.72
N VAL A 242 -3.95 7.32 9.79
CA VAL A 242 -4.02 6.37 8.67
C VAL A 242 -4.69 7.02 7.47
N ALA A 243 -5.80 7.74 7.65
CA ALA A 243 -6.48 8.46 6.58
C ALA A 243 -5.55 9.46 5.87
N ARG A 244 -4.74 10.22 6.62
CA ARG A 244 -3.73 11.12 6.03
C ARG A 244 -2.65 10.38 5.27
N LEU A 245 -2.10 9.32 5.86
CA LEU A 245 -1.03 8.54 5.26
C LEU A 245 -1.47 7.77 4.00
N THR A 246 -2.78 7.59 3.84
CA THR A 246 -3.41 7.00 2.65
C THR A 246 -4.05 8.04 1.71
N ASP A 247 -3.65 9.31 1.87
CA ASP A 247 -4.05 10.43 1.00
C ASP A 247 -5.57 10.58 0.84
N GLN A 248 -6.33 10.39 1.95
CA GLN A 248 -7.77 10.60 1.95
C GLN A 248 -8.08 12.10 1.92
N PRO A 249 -8.68 12.64 0.83
CA PRO A 249 -8.87 14.09 0.67
C PRO A 249 -9.97 14.64 1.59
N ASN A 250 -10.94 13.82 1.96
CA ASN A 250 -12.08 14.24 2.76
C ASN A 250 -11.93 13.75 4.21
N LEU A 251 -11.18 14.48 5.01
CA LEU A 251 -10.93 14.23 6.43
C LEU A 251 -11.19 15.50 7.24
N PHE A 252 -12.15 15.45 8.15
CA PHE A 252 -12.63 16.62 8.88
C PHE A 252 -12.89 16.28 10.35
N GLY A 253 -12.86 17.32 11.20
CA GLY A 253 -13.30 17.23 12.58
C GLY A 253 -14.81 17.47 12.72
N ALA A 254 -15.45 16.79 13.69
CA ALA A 254 -16.86 16.98 14.03
C ALA A 254 -17.10 16.63 15.50
N THR A 255 -18.33 16.89 15.97
CA THR A 255 -18.78 16.50 17.31
C THR A 255 -20.02 15.62 17.18
N VAL A 256 -20.10 14.53 17.94
CA VAL A 256 -21.28 13.66 17.96
C VAL A 256 -22.43 14.41 18.60
N SER A 257 -23.53 14.61 17.87
CA SER A 257 -24.71 15.37 18.33
C SER A 257 -25.87 14.49 18.77
N ALA A 258 -26.02 13.29 18.17
CA ALA A 258 -27.03 12.32 18.56
C ALA A 258 -26.61 10.89 18.14
N GLN A 259 -27.21 9.90 18.81
CA GLN A 259 -27.02 8.49 18.45
C GLN A 259 -28.33 7.72 18.55
N SER A 260 -28.52 6.78 17.64
CA SER A 260 -29.66 5.86 17.63
C SER A 260 -29.28 4.52 17.05
N ALA A 261 -29.16 3.52 17.88
CA ALA A 261 -28.95 2.13 17.44
C ALA A 261 -30.16 1.58 16.66
N ALA A 262 -31.38 2.05 17.00
CA ALA A 262 -32.61 1.59 16.34
C ALA A 262 -32.70 2.02 14.87
N THR A 263 -32.11 3.17 14.51
CA THR A 263 -32.06 3.68 13.13
C THR A 263 -30.69 3.50 12.48
N ASP A 264 -29.80 2.75 13.12
CA ASP A 264 -28.40 2.60 12.68
C ASP A 264 -27.75 3.95 12.36
N THR A 265 -27.82 4.93 13.28
CA THR A 265 -27.36 6.29 12.99
C THR A 265 -26.55 6.88 14.14
N THR A 266 -25.38 7.41 13.82
CA THR A 266 -24.64 8.41 14.59
C THR A 266 -24.72 9.72 13.86
N GLN A 267 -25.32 10.74 14.48
CA GLN A 267 -25.37 12.09 13.93
C GLN A 267 -24.18 12.89 14.46
N ILE A 268 -23.48 13.55 13.58
CA ILE A 268 -22.38 14.44 13.92
C ILE A 268 -22.69 15.87 13.48
N ASP A 269 -22.22 16.83 14.24
CA ASP A 269 -22.22 18.24 13.84
C ASP A 269 -20.90 18.57 13.15
N TRP A 270 -20.97 18.81 11.85
CA TRP A 270 -19.85 19.27 11.04
C TRP A 270 -20.05 20.72 10.65
N LEU A 271 -19.35 21.63 11.34
CA LEU A 271 -19.40 23.09 11.04
C LEU A 271 -20.83 23.67 11.12
N GLY A 272 -21.66 23.19 12.03
CA GLY A 272 -23.06 23.59 12.18
C GLY A 272 -24.01 22.90 11.20
N GLN A 273 -23.54 21.93 10.43
CA GLN A 273 -24.36 21.11 9.53
C GLN A 273 -24.52 19.69 10.11
N PRO A 274 -25.74 19.19 10.27
CA PRO A 274 -25.96 17.82 10.70
C PRO A 274 -25.57 16.85 9.59
N LEU A 275 -24.73 15.87 9.93
CA LEU A 275 -24.28 14.79 9.05
C LEU A 275 -24.54 13.45 9.71
N GLN A 276 -25.12 12.50 8.99
CA GLN A 276 -25.44 11.17 9.49
C GLN A 276 -24.42 10.15 9.00
N ALA A 277 -23.83 9.38 9.92
CA ALA A 277 -23.00 8.22 9.67
C ALA A 277 -23.69 6.95 10.18
N SER A 278 -23.23 5.78 9.78
CA SER A 278 -23.66 4.51 10.39
C SER A 278 -23.38 4.51 11.88
N HIS A 279 -24.22 3.83 12.65
CA HIS A 279 -24.11 3.80 14.12
C HIS A 279 -22.75 3.27 14.57
N HIS A 280 -22.12 3.99 15.47
CA HIS A 280 -20.84 3.62 16.05
C HIS A 280 -20.92 3.63 17.58
N ALA A 281 -21.04 2.45 18.19
CA ALA A 281 -21.23 2.29 19.64
C ALA A 281 -20.05 2.79 20.51
N GLY A 282 -18.87 3.02 19.89
CA GLY A 282 -17.65 3.46 20.60
C GLY A 282 -17.60 4.94 20.95
N TYR A 283 -18.58 5.75 20.52
CA TYR A 283 -18.63 7.18 20.80
C TYR A 283 -19.89 7.54 21.59
N ALA A 284 -19.83 8.63 22.36
CA ALA A 284 -20.95 9.21 23.09
C ALA A 284 -21.32 10.60 22.51
N VAL A 285 -22.53 11.05 22.80
CA VAL A 285 -22.95 12.43 22.46
C VAL A 285 -22.02 13.43 23.17
N GLY A 286 -21.49 14.38 22.41
CA GLY A 286 -20.51 15.36 22.90
C GLY A 286 -19.06 14.97 22.56
N ASP A 287 -18.77 13.73 22.16
CA ASP A 287 -17.44 13.32 21.80
C ASP A 287 -16.97 14.04 20.52
N ARG A 288 -15.72 14.45 20.54
CA ARG A 288 -15.03 14.96 19.34
C ARG A 288 -14.51 13.79 18.53
N VAL A 289 -14.81 13.78 17.25
CA VAL A 289 -14.42 12.74 16.29
C VAL A 289 -13.82 13.37 15.05
N CYS A 290 -13.05 12.58 14.30
CA CYS A 290 -12.78 12.84 12.91
C CYS A 290 -13.68 11.97 12.06
N TRP A 291 -14.12 12.48 10.94
CA TRP A 291 -14.83 11.69 9.94
C TRP A 291 -14.10 11.72 8.61
N VAL A 292 -14.09 10.59 7.93
CA VAL A 292 -13.43 10.37 6.65
C VAL A 292 -14.46 9.91 5.65
N LEU A 293 -14.36 10.42 4.43
CA LEU A 293 -15.20 9.99 3.32
C LEU A 293 -14.34 9.77 2.07
N PRO A 294 -14.23 8.53 1.58
CA PRO A 294 -13.60 8.28 0.29
C PRO A 294 -14.28 9.07 -0.83
N GLU A 295 -13.53 9.44 -1.87
CA GLU A 295 -14.08 10.18 -3.02
C GLU A 295 -15.31 9.49 -3.64
N ALA A 296 -15.33 8.17 -3.66
CA ALA A 296 -16.45 7.37 -4.17
C ALA A 296 -17.73 7.49 -3.31
N GLY A 297 -17.61 7.93 -2.06
CA GLY A 297 -18.75 8.18 -1.16
C GLY A 297 -19.46 9.51 -1.42
N VAL A 298 -18.92 10.36 -2.30
CA VAL A 298 -19.55 11.64 -2.69
C VAL A 298 -20.29 11.45 -4.01
N ILE A 299 -21.62 11.63 -3.99
CA ILE A 299 -22.48 11.47 -5.16
C ILE A 299 -23.01 12.81 -5.64
N LEU A 300 -22.87 13.07 -6.93
CA LEU A 300 -23.48 14.22 -7.58
C LEU A 300 -24.97 13.94 -7.84
N VAL A 301 -25.87 14.68 -7.17
CA VAL A 301 -27.32 14.59 -7.35
C VAL A 301 -27.85 15.70 -8.27
N ARG A 302 -29.10 15.59 -8.74
CA ARG A 302 -29.68 16.58 -9.66
C ARG A 302 -30.08 17.87 -8.96
N ASP A 303 -30.69 17.74 -7.79
CA ASP A 303 -31.20 18.86 -7.01
C ASP A 303 -30.94 18.67 -5.52
N HIS A 304 -30.71 19.78 -4.82
CA HIS A 304 -30.71 19.81 -3.36
C HIS A 304 -32.17 19.82 -2.90
N GLN A 305 -32.70 18.65 -2.59
CA GLN A 305 -34.02 18.56 -1.93
C GLN A 305 -33.79 18.67 -0.41
N ALA A 306 -34.31 19.74 0.17
CA ALA A 306 -34.35 19.89 1.63
C ALA A 306 -35.04 18.65 2.26
N GLY A 307 -34.33 17.97 3.19
CA GLY A 307 -34.82 16.76 3.87
C GLY A 307 -34.26 15.43 3.36
N ARG A 308 -33.48 15.39 2.27
CA ARG A 308 -32.70 14.19 1.95
C ARG A 308 -31.47 14.08 2.82
N GLU A 309 -31.25 12.88 3.33
CA GLU A 309 -30.09 12.51 4.17
C GLU A 309 -28.78 12.96 3.52
N ASN A 310 -27.95 13.67 4.28
CA ASN A 310 -26.59 14.10 3.89
C ASN A 310 -26.50 14.80 2.52
N THR A 311 -27.50 15.60 2.15
CA THR A 311 -27.51 16.31 0.87
C THR A 311 -27.19 17.78 1.07
N PHE A 312 -26.23 18.31 0.33
CA PHE A 312 -25.72 19.67 0.48
C PHE A 312 -25.64 20.38 -0.87
N ALA A 313 -25.94 21.68 -0.86
CA ALA A 313 -25.57 22.56 -1.96
C ALA A 313 -24.08 22.89 -1.86
N ALA A 314 -23.39 22.86 -2.99
CA ALA A 314 -21.96 23.14 -3.03
C ALA A 314 -21.61 23.98 -4.27
N THR A 315 -20.54 24.77 -4.16
CA THR A 315 -19.97 25.55 -5.26
C THR A 315 -18.63 24.97 -5.67
N VAL A 316 -18.48 24.60 -6.92
CA VAL A 316 -17.23 24.06 -7.47
C VAL A 316 -16.13 25.12 -7.39
N SER A 317 -15.04 24.82 -6.70
CA SER A 317 -13.84 25.67 -6.64
C SER A 317 -12.81 25.29 -7.69
N GLU A 318 -12.62 23.99 -7.91
CA GLU A 318 -11.61 23.48 -8.81
C GLU A 318 -12.09 22.24 -9.56
N ARG A 319 -11.58 22.06 -10.77
CA ARG A 319 -11.75 20.84 -11.57
C ARG A 319 -10.45 20.52 -12.29
N LEU A 320 -9.85 19.40 -11.92
CA LEU A 320 -8.65 18.84 -12.56
C LEU A 320 -9.05 17.66 -13.43
N ALA A 321 -8.86 17.77 -14.75
CA ALA A 321 -9.19 16.70 -15.68
C ALA A 321 -7.94 15.94 -16.11
N TRP A 322 -7.97 14.61 -15.98
CA TRP A 322 -6.86 13.75 -16.36
C TRP A 322 -7.36 12.39 -16.87
N ARG A 323 -6.93 12.00 -18.07
CA ARG A 323 -7.17 10.66 -18.67
C ARG A 323 -8.62 10.16 -18.63
N GLY A 324 -9.59 11.04 -18.88
CA GLY A 324 -11.01 10.66 -18.92
C GLY A 324 -11.73 10.75 -17.57
N HIS A 325 -11.03 11.08 -16.50
CA HIS A 325 -11.57 11.39 -15.18
C HIS A 325 -11.33 12.85 -14.82
N ALA A 326 -12.12 13.38 -13.93
CA ALA A 326 -11.94 14.70 -13.36
C ALA A 326 -12.07 14.58 -11.83
N THR A 327 -11.09 15.09 -11.11
CA THR A 327 -11.22 15.36 -9.67
C THR A 327 -11.82 16.75 -9.52
N VAL A 328 -12.89 16.84 -8.74
CA VAL A 328 -13.64 18.07 -8.50
C VAL A 328 -13.55 18.39 -7.02
N THR A 329 -13.14 19.62 -6.71
CA THR A 329 -13.22 20.17 -5.35
C THR A 329 -14.38 21.16 -5.29
N ALA A 330 -15.26 21.01 -4.30
CA ALA A 330 -16.42 21.88 -4.12
C ALA A 330 -16.59 22.27 -2.64
N HIS A 331 -16.93 23.54 -2.40
CA HIS A 331 -17.18 24.08 -1.06
C HIS A 331 -18.65 23.98 -0.71
N ILE A 332 -18.97 23.39 0.45
CA ILE A 332 -20.34 23.31 0.96
C ILE A 332 -20.72 24.66 1.59
N ALA A 333 -21.93 25.11 1.30
CA ALA A 333 -22.53 26.35 1.84
C ALA A 333 -21.58 27.58 1.72
N ASP A 334 -20.80 27.64 0.62
CA ASP A 334 -19.82 28.69 0.33
C ASP A 334 -18.71 28.86 1.42
N ARG A 335 -18.49 27.82 2.23
CA ARG A 335 -17.46 27.79 3.27
C ARG A 335 -16.17 27.19 2.73
N ARG A 336 -15.09 27.95 2.77
CA ARG A 336 -13.75 27.50 2.31
C ARG A 336 -13.16 26.37 3.16
N ASP A 337 -13.58 26.26 4.41
CA ASP A 337 -13.17 25.23 5.37
C ASP A 337 -13.94 23.90 5.22
N ALA A 338 -14.97 23.86 4.36
CA ALA A 338 -15.78 22.69 4.02
C ALA A 338 -15.61 22.29 2.55
N ALA A 339 -14.39 22.06 2.12
CA ALA A 339 -14.05 21.63 0.76
C ALA A 339 -14.10 20.10 0.67
N LEU A 340 -14.96 19.58 -0.20
CA LEU A 340 -15.05 18.15 -0.52
C LEU A 340 -14.42 17.87 -1.89
N SER A 341 -13.64 16.80 -1.97
CA SER A 341 -13.07 16.27 -3.19
C SER A 341 -13.79 15.00 -3.64
N PHE A 342 -14.05 14.87 -4.94
CA PHE A 342 -14.63 13.66 -5.51
C PHE A 342 -14.21 13.46 -6.96
N ALA A 343 -14.18 12.19 -7.39
CA ALA A 343 -13.84 11.83 -8.75
C ALA A 343 -15.11 11.62 -9.60
N ILE A 344 -15.08 12.09 -10.86
CA ILE A 344 -16.16 11.92 -11.81
C ILE A 344 -15.60 11.71 -13.23
N GLY A 345 -16.32 10.97 -14.08
CA GLY A 345 -15.92 10.85 -15.47
C GLY A 345 -15.94 12.21 -16.19
N SER A 346 -14.87 12.57 -16.93
CA SER A 346 -14.76 13.87 -17.62
C SER A 346 -15.95 14.17 -18.54
N ALA A 347 -16.48 13.16 -19.24
CA ALA A 347 -17.65 13.29 -20.09
C ALA A 347 -18.93 13.63 -19.30
N VAL A 348 -19.06 13.10 -18.08
CA VAL A 348 -20.19 13.40 -17.18
C VAL A 348 -20.03 14.81 -16.63
N ALA A 349 -18.82 15.18 -16.19
CA ALA A 349 -18.51 16.52 -15.73
C ALA A 349 -18.84 17.60 -16.79
N GLN A 350 -18.47 17.33 -18.05
CA GLN A 350 -18.76 18.24 -19.16
C GLN A 350 -20.25 18.35 -19.46
N ARG A 351 -20.96 17.22 -19.56
CA ARG A 351 -22.43 17.21 -19.82
C ARG A 351 -23.22 17.90 -18.72
N ARG A 352 -22.76 17.86 -17.48
CA ARG A 352 -23.40 18.50 -16.32
C ARG A 352 -22.92 19.92 -16.06
N GLY A 353 -22.07 20.48 -16.91
CA GLY A 353 -21.57 21.84 -16.77
C GLY A 353 -20.75 22.05 -15.47
N ILE A 354 -20.04 21.04 -15.00
CA ILE A 354 -19.22 21.15 -13.79
C ILE A 354 -17.94 21.91 -14.13
N VAL A 355 -17.96 23.20 -13.83
CA VAL A 355 -16.84 24.13 -14.01
C VAL A 355 -16.67 24.96 -12.74
N PRO A 356 -15.50 25.55 -12.48
CA PRO A 356 -15.32 26.46 -11.35
C PRO A 356 -16.41 27.53 -11.31
N GLY A 357 -17.00 27.75 -10.13
CA GLY A 357 -18.14 28.62 -9.89
C GLY A 357 -19.52 27.97 -10.11
N ALA A 358 -19.61 26.77 -10.70
CA ALA A 358 -20.88 26.08 -10.86
C ALA A 358 -21.47 25.66 -9.51
N ARG A 359 -22.78 25.86 -9.35
CA ARG A 359 -23.55 25.33 -8.20
C ARG A 359 -23.97 23.90 -8.49
N ILE A 360 -23.72 23.01 -7.57
CA ILE A 360 -24.04 21.58 -7.65
C ILE A 360 -24.68 21.10 -6.35
N ALA A 361 -25.36 19.97 -6.41
CA ALA A 361 -25.85 19.29 -5.23
C ALA A 361 -25.09 17.99 -5.03
N LEU A 362 -24.57 17.78 -3.82
CA LEU A 362 -23.80 16.60 -3.41
C LEU A 362 -24.56 15.84 -2.34
N GLN A 363 -24.55 14.52 -2.43
CA GLN A 363 -25.00 13.63 -1.39
C GLN A 363 -23.80 12.83 -0.85
N LEU A 364 -23.61 12.85 0.46
CA LEU A 364 -22.58 12.06 1.13
C LEU A 364 -23.21 10.76 1.61
N GLN A 365 -22.68 9.63 1.13
CA GLN A 365 -23.22 8.31 1.48
C GLN A 365 -22.98 8.01 2.96
N LYS A 366 -24.05 7.85 3.75
CA LYS A 366 -24.01 7.54 5.18
C LYS A 366 -23.11 6.33 5.49
N ALA A 367 -23.25 5.25 4.73
CA ALA A 367 -22.48 4.02 4.91
C ALA A 367 -20.98 4.15 4.58
N ALA A 368 -20.60 5.18 3.81
CA ALA A 368 -19.21 5.45 3.45
C ALA A 368 -18.51 6.40 4.43
N ILE A 369 -19.25 7.07 5.30
CA ILE A 369 -18.69 7.94 6.33
C ILE A 369 -18.09 7.08 7.44
N CYS A 370 -16.78 7.14 7.60
CA CYS A 370 -16.03 6.45 8.64
C CYS A 370 -15.72 7.44 9.79
N LEU A 371 -16.10 7.09 11.02
CA LEU A 371 -15.75 7.86 12.21
C LEU A 371 -14.48 7.30 12.83
N THR A 372 -13.54 8.18 13.17
CA THR A 372 -12.30 7.82 13.84
C THR A 372 -12.12 8.70 15.10
N PRO A 373 -11.29 8.28 16.06
CA PRO A 373 -10.98 9.11 17.21
C PRO A 373 -10.47 10.49 16.78
N ALA A 374 -10.79 11.51 17.58
CA ALA A 374 -10.29 12.86 17.36
C ALA A 374 -8.76 12.87 17.36
N ASP A 375 -8.18 13.55 16.38
CA ASP A 375 -6.74 13.80 16.33
C ASP A 375 -6.49 15.24 16.81
N ALA A 376 -5.58 15.42 17.75
CA ALA A 376 -5.22 16.72 18.30
C ALA A 376 -4.72 17.72 17.23
N ALA A 377 -4.22 17.22 16.09
CA ALA A 377 -3.77 18.02 14.97
C ALA A 377 -4.89 18.43 14.00
N ILE A 378 -6.10 17.87 14.11
CA ILE A 378 -7.26 18.27 13.32
C ILE A 378 -8.11 19.20 14.18
N GLY A 379 -7.96 20.51 13.96
CA GLY A 379 -8.80 21.52 14.60
C GLY A 379 -10.29 21.31 14.28
N THR A 380 -11.18 21.79 15.15
CA THR A 380 -12.64 21.81 14.92
C THR A 380 -13.05 22.74 13.77
N HIS A 381 -12.12 23.43 13.17
CA HIS A 381 -12.34 24.43 12.13
C HIS A 381 -11.49 24.09 10.91
N GLY A 382 -12.13 23.53 9.90
CA GLY A 382 -11.58 23.44 8.57
C GLY A 382 -10.87 22.13 8.19
N GLY A 383 -11.02 21.78 6.93
CA GLY A 383 -10.21 20.76 6.26
C GLY A 383 -8.72 21.12 6.35
N ILE A 384 -7.91 20.11 6.32
CA ILE A 384 -6.45 20.26 6.36
C ILE A 384 -6.02 20.95 5.07
N ASN A 385 -5.55 22.20 5.15
CA ASN A 385 -4.66 22.72 4.13
C ASN A 385 -3.37 21.89 4.21
N ALA A 386 -3.19 20.99 3.26
CA ALA A 386 -1.95 20.28 3.09
C ALA A 386 -0.86 21.33 2.81
N ASP A 387 0.01 21.55 3.79
CA ASP A 387 1.30 22.16 3.52
C ASP A 387 2.10 21.13 2.69
N PRO A 388 2.49 21.44 1.46
CA PRO A 388 3.18 20.50 0.58
C PRO A 388 4.57 20.09 1.09
N THR A 389 5.05 20.62 2.19
CA THR A 389 6.41 20.38 2.72
C THR A 389 6.52 19.35 3.83
N GLY A 390 5.38 18.86 4.39
CA GLY A 390 5.42 17.74 5.34
C GLY A 390 6.14 17.96 6.67
N GLU A 391 6.55 19.19 6.99
CA GLU A 391 7.21 19.51 8.25
C GLU A 391 6.18 19.81 9.35
N LEU A 392 6.06 18.87 10.29
CA LEU A 392 5.46 19.11 11.59
C LEU A 392 6.30 20.17 12.34
N ARG A 393 5.81 21.39 12.45
CA ARG A 393 6.37 22.34 13.43
C ARG A 393 6.22 21.74 14.83
N LYS A 394 7.39 21.69 15.53
CA LYS A 394 7.52 21.27 16.92
C LYS A 394 6.67 22.11 17.87
#